data_af73e8f0c499d9a92a6a09c381fb4455
#
_entry.id   af73e8f0c499d9a92a6a09c381fb4455
#
_cell.length_a   1.000
_cell.length_b   1.000
_cell.length_c   1.000
_cell.angle_alpha   90.00
_cell.angle_beta   90.00
_cell.angle_gamma   90.00
#
_symmetry.space_group_name_H-M   'P 1'
#
loop_
_entity.id
_entity.type
_entity.pdbx_description
1 polymer ?
#
loop_
_entity_poly.entity_id
_entity_poly.type
_entity_poly.pdbx_seq_one_letter_code
_entity_poly.pdbx_strand_id
1 'polypeptide(L)'
;MQAGRSCPLDYHLPADSFAGEPLFDCQTLYVVGGLYGNRQALAALEKRLIAEPEARAVFNGDLHWFDRDPAVFADIEARVKAHHLLRGNVETELGREGNNEAGCGCAYPDSVDDHTVSLSNQIHAQLCTTVAQLPGMAAKLAARPATALVSVAGQRIAITHGDESSLAGWQCARDQLAITERQQALQEWMAAQQLKVLATSHTCSAAALCQAGHAVINNGAAGMPNFNNGCYGLVTRIATRAHPSALYRAHLQGLVIEAVPLNYNHDQFINEFDRQWPAGSAAAES
;
A
#
# COMPACT_ATOMS: atom_id res chain seq x y z
N MET A 1 -0.36 19.04 -16.85
CA MET A 1 -1.03 18.04 -15.96
C MET A 1 -1.61 18.78 -14.77
N GLN A 2 -2.67 18.25 -14.14
CA GLN A 2 -3.21 18.79 -12.88
C GLN A 2 -2.62 18.01 -11.72
N ALA A 3 -1.86 18.68 -10.86
CA ALA A 3 -1.17 18.04 -9.72
C ALA A 3 -2.15 17.30 -8.80
N GLY A 4 -1.85 16.06 -8.47
CA GLY A 4 -2.65 15.15 -7.64
C GLY A 4 -3.79 14.43 -8.37
N ARG A 5 -4.21 14.91 -9.58
CA ARG A 5 -5.28 14.28 -10.36
C ARG A 5 -4.78 13.56 -11.61
N SER A 6 -3.68 14.03 -12.18
CA SER A 6 -3.12 13.42 -13.39
C SER A 6 -2.44 12.10 -13.05
N CYS A 7 -2.69 11.07 -13.88
CA CYS A 7 -1.97 9.82 -13.85
C CYS A 7 -0.82 9.90 -14.88
N PRO A 8 0.43 9.94 -14.45
CA PRO A 8 1.58 9.91 -15.36
C PRO A 8 1.60 8.66 -16.23
N LEU A 9 2.12 8.75 -17.47
CA LEU A 9 2.18 7.61 -18.39
C LEU A 9 3.02 6.44 -17.85
N ASP A 10 4.05 6.74 -17.08
CA ASP A 10 4.93 5.75 -16.45
C ASP A 10 4.30 5.03 -15.24
N TYR A 11 3.06 5.37 -14.89
CA TYR A 11 2.23 4.62 -13.94
C TYR A 11 1.51 3.43 -14.59
N HIS A 12 1.40 3.40 -15.92
CA HIS A 12 0.82 2.25 -16.60
C HIS A 12 1.67 1.00 -16.38
N LEU A 13 1.00 -0.05 -15.92
CA LEU A 13 1.63 -1.35 -15.74
C LEU A 13 1.57 -2.12 -17.07
N PRO A 14 2.71 -2.64 -17.57
CA PRO A 14 2.71 -3.53 -18.73
C PRO A 14 1.81 -4.74 -18.54
N ALA A 15 1.20 -5.23 -19.62
CA ALA A 15 0.29 -6.38 -19.58
C ALA A 15 0.95 -7.67 -19.06
N ASP A 16 2.27 -7.76 -19.15
CA ASP A 16 3.11 -8.87 -18.68
C ASP A 16 3.71 -8.66 -17.29
N SER A 17 3.28 -7.62 -16.55
CA SER A 17 3.80 -7.28 -15.21
C SER A 17 3.74 -8.45 -14.21
N PHE A 18 2.84 -9.40 -14.41
CA PHE A 18 2.66 -10.58 -13.58
C PHE A 18 2.94 -11.88 -14.32
N ALA A 19 3.62 -11.80 -15.46
CA ALA A 19 4.13 -12.98 -16.18
C ALA A 19 5.40 -13.52 -15.51
N GLY A 20 5.77 -14.74 -15.86
CA GLY A 20 7.01 -15.37 -15.38
C GLY A 20 6.85 -16.10 -14.05
N GLU A 21 8.00 -16.35 -13.40
CA GLU A 21 8.06 -17.11 -12.16
C GLU A 21 7.90 -16.20 -10.94
N PRO A 22 7.23 -16.67 -9.87
CA PRO A 22 7.17 -15.96 -8.60
C PRO A 22 8.56 -15.67 -8.01
N LEU A 23 8.73 -14.50 -7.42
CA LEU A 23 9.97 -14.10 -6.74
C LEU A 23 10.37 -15.05 -5.61
N PHE A 24 9.36 -15.62 -4.93
CA PHE A 24 9.53 -16.61 -3.86
C PHE A 24 8.22 -17.36 -3.64
N ASP A 25 8.30 -18.51 -2.95
CA ASP A 25 7.16 -19.20 -2.35
C ASP A 25 7.22 -19.10 -0.82
N CYS A 26 6.06 -19.05 -0.17
CA CYS A 26 5.94 -19.06 1.29
C CYS A 26 4.62 -19.71 1.73
N GLN A 27 4.47 -19.95 3.04
CA GLN A 27 3.23 -20.45 3.63
C GLN A 27 2.37 -19.34 4.22
N THR A 28 2.98 -18.19 4.50
CA THR A 28 2.31 -16.99 5.03
C THR A 28 2.95 -15.75 4.43
N LEU A 29 2.12 -14.91 3.86
CA LEU A 29 2.47 -13.62 3.25
C LEU A 29 1.72 -12.50 3.96
N TYR A 30 2.43 -11.45 4.34
CA TYR A 30 1.86 -10.16 4.71
C TYR A 30 2.08 -9.15 3.59
N VAL A 31 1.01 -8.49 3.13
CA VAL A 31 1.08 -7.35 2.21
C VAL A 31 0.71 -6.11 3.00
N VAL A 32 1.62 -5.14 3.03
CA VAL A 32 1.60 -3.97 3.92
C VAL A 32 1.68 -2.71 3.06
N GLY A 33 0.55 -2.09 2.79
CA GLY A 33 0.50 -0.82 2.06
C GLY A 33 0.01 0.32 2.93
N GLY A 34 0.47 1.54 2.64
CA GLY A 34 0.05 2.73 3.37
C GLY A 34 0.50 2.73 4.84
N LEU A 35 1.81 2.56 5.09
CA LEU A 35 2.36 2.68 6.44
C LEU A 35 2.39 4.14 6.92
N TYR A 36 2.53 5.08 5.99
CA TYR A 36 2.41 6.53 6.18
C TYR A 36 3.31 7.12 7.27
N GLY A 37 4.52 6.55 7.43
CA GLY A 37 5.48 7.03 8.43
C GLY A 37 5.16 6.62 9.87
N ASN A 38 4.21 5.71 10.10
CA ASN A 38 3.81 5.26 11.43
C ASN A 38 4.77 4.18 11.97
N ARG A 39 5.77 4.62 12.75
CA ARG A 39 6.74 3.72 13.41
C ARG A 39 6.08 2.77 14.42
N GLN A 40 4.95 3.17 15.02
CA GLN A 40 4.23 2.36 16.00
C GLN A 40 3.53 1.19 15.30
N ALA A 41 2.96 1.43 14.12
CA ALA A 41 2.40 0.38 13.28
C ALA A 41 3.49 -0.56 12.76
N LEU A 42 4.65 -0.03 12.36
CA LEU A 42 5.80 -0.85 11.97
C LEU A 42 6.27 -1.74 13.13
N ALA A 43 6.37 -1.21 14.36
CA ALA A 43 6.74 -2.00 15.53
C ALA A 43 5.71 -3.11 15.86
N ALA A 44 4.42 -2.84 15.62
CA ALA A 44 3.37 -3.85 15.77
C ALA A 44 3.48 -4.96 14.71
N LEU A 45 3.83 -4.61 13.45
CA LEU A 45 4.10 -5.57 12.39
C LEU A 45 5.33 -6.43 12.70
N GLU A 46 6.43 -5.81 13.13
CA GLU A 46 7.65 -6.54 13.51
C GLU A 46 7.42 -7.59 14.61
N LYS A 47 6.64 -7.23 15.64
CA LYS A 47 6.24 -8.19 16.69
C LYS A 47 5.44 -9.36 16.11
N ARG A 48 4.59 -9.11 15.12
CA ARG A 48 3.82 -10.14 14.44
C ARG A 48 4.72 -11.06 13.61
N LEU A 49 5.66 -10.50 12.85
CA LEU A 49 6.61 -11.27 12.07
C LEU A 49 7.56 -12.12 12.97
N ILE A 50 7.90 -11.62 14.16
CA ILE A 50 8.63 -12.40 15.15
C ILE A 50 7.80 -13.60 15.64
N ALA A 51 6.48 -13.43 15.82
CA ALA A 51 5.59 -14.51 16.23
C ALA A 51 5.27 -15.52 15.11
N GLU A 52 5.44 -15.10 13.83
CA GLU A 52 5.29 -15.95 12.64
C GLU A 52 6.61 -15.95 11.83
N PRO A 53 7.70 -16.58 12.30
CA PRO A 53 9.05 -16.43 11.72
C PRO A 53 9.17 -16.93 10.27
N GLU A 54 8.26 -17.82 9.83
CA GLU A 54 8.21 -18.31 8.45
C GLU A 54 7.41 -17.37 7.51
N ALA A 55 6.81 -16.31 8.06
CA ALA A 55 6.06 -15.36 7.24
C ALA A 55 7.00 -14.45 6.43
N ARG A 56 6.59 -14.14 5.22
CA ARG A 56 7.23 -13.11 4.39
C ARG A 56 6.39 -11.84 4.40
N ALA A 57 7.04 -10.69 4.29
CA ALA A 57 6.36 -9.41 4.14
C ALA A 57 6.77 -8.73 2.83
N VAL A 58 5.77 -8.19 2.14
CA VAL A 58 5.93 -7.28 0.99
C VAL A 58 5.32 -5.95 1.37
N PHE A 59 6.12 -4.90 1.39
CA PHE A 59 5.63 -3.54 1.59
C PHE A 59 5.17 -2.99 0.24
N ASN A 60 3.89 -2.66 0.17
CA ASN A 60 3.19 -2.37 -1.09
C ASN A 60 3.02 -0.87 -1.33
N GLY A 61 4.10 -0.10 -1.18
CA GLY A 61 4.12 1.33 -1.40
C GLY A 61 3.53 2.17 -0.28
N ASP A 62 3.74 3.47 -0.40
CA ASP A 62 3.30 4.51 0.52
C ASP A 62 3.75 4.23 1.96
N LEU A 63 5.04 3.92 2.11
CA LEU A 63 5.69 3.75 3.42
C LEU A 63 5.74 5.07 4.18
N HIS A 64 5.91 6.17 3.47
CA HIS A 64 6.09 7.52 3.96
C HIS A 64 4.89 8.39 3.58
N TRP A 65 4.47 9.26 4.48
CA TRP A 65 3.50 10.32 4.23
C TRP A 65 3.55 11.39 5.31
N PHE A 66 3.53 10.97 6.58
CA PHE A 66 3.51 11.90 7.71
C PHE A 66 4.86 12.07 8.41
N ASP A 67 5.88 11.33 8.00
CA ASP A 67 7.23 11.34 8.57
C ASP A 67 8.14 12.33 7.85
N ARG A 68 7.84 13.62 8.00
CA ARG A 68 8.67 14.69 7.43
C ARG A 68 10.00 14.92 8.15
N ASP A 69 10.23 14.29 9.31
CA ASP A 69 11.51 14.28 10.00
C ASP A 69 12.47 13.30 9.29
N PRO A 70 13.64 13.76 8.76
CA PRO A 70 14.58 12.90 8.06
C PRO A 70 15.09 11.73 8.90
N ALA A 71 15.18 11.88 10.23
CA ALA A 71 15.60 10.78 11.11
C ALA A 71 14.54 9.70 11.24
N VAL A 72 13.25 10.07 11.29
CA VAL A 72 12.12 9.13 11.29
C VAL A 72 12.05 8.40 9.97
N PHE A 73 12.16 9.14 8.86
CA PHE A 73 12.19 8.56 7.51
C PHE A 73 13.31 7.52 7.37
N ALA A 74 14.53 7.87 7.75
CA ALA A 74 15.69 6.98 7.69
C ALA A 74 15.56 5.75 8.61
N ASP A 75 14.96 5.90 9.80
CA ASP A 75 14.68 4.79 10.72
C ASP A 75 13.75 3.75 10.07
N ILE A 76 12.63 4.20 9.50
CA ILE A 76 11.69 3.31 8.79
C ILE A 76 12.40 2.58 7.67
N GLU A 77 13.13 3.29 6.81
CA GLU A 77 13.89 2.70 5.72
C GLU A 77 14.92 1.66 6.18
N ALA A 78 15.59 1.91 7.30
CA ALA A 78 16.55 0.97 7.87
C ALA A 78 15.88 -0.32 8.40
N ARG A 79 14.69 -0.20 8.97
CA ARG A 79 13.94 -1.33 9.56
C ARG A 79 13.31 -2.22 8.49
N VAL A 80 12.79 -1.63 7.41
CA VAL A 80 12.11 -2.41 6.35
C VAL A 80 13.05 -3.01 5.30
N LYS A 81 14.33 -2.66 5.28
CA LYS A 81 15.31 -3.01 4.24
C LYS A 81 15.49 -4.52 3.96
N ALA A 82 15.17 -5.36 4.94
CA ALA A 82 15.28 -6.82 4.81
C ALA A 82 14.07 -7.47 4.12
N HIS A 83 13.02 -6.69 3.84
CA HIS A 83 11.80 -7.14 3.19
C HIS A 83 11.77 -6.76 1.71
N HIS A 84 10.75 -7.25 1.00
CA HIS A 84 10.48 -6.82 -0.37
C HIS A 84 9.73 -5.50 -0.34
N LEU A 85 10.29 -4.48 -1.00
CA LEU A 85 9.75 -3.13 -1.01
C LEU A 85 9.29 -2.78 -2.43
N LEU A 86 8.02 -2.50 -2.60
CA LEU A 86 7.46 -1.93 -3.82
C LEU A 86 7.34 -0.41 -3.66
N ARG A 87 7.25 0.30 -4.77
CA ARG A 87 6.90 1.71 -4.77
C ARG A 87 5.39 1.88 -4.95
N GLY A 88 4.82 2.85 -4.25
CA GLY A 88 3.54 3.47 -4.56
C GLY A 88 3.76 4.77 -5.33
N ASN A 89 2.71 5.58 -5.43
CA ASN A 89 2.83 6.91 -6.02
C ASN A 89 3.76 7.82 -5.19
N VAL A 90 3.73 7.71 -3.87
CA VAL A 90 4.59 8.52 -2.98
C VAL A 90 6.06 8.28 -3.29
N GLU A 91 6.54 7.05 -3.24
CA GLU A 91 7.93 6.72 -3.55
C GLU A 91 8.29 7.08 -4.99
N THR A 92 7.36 6.91 -5.93
CA THR A 92 7.60 7.24 -7.35
C THR A 92 7.84 8.73 -7.53
N GLU A 93 7.00 9.57 -6.95
CA GLU A 93 7.13 11.02 -7.09
C GLU A 93 8.27 11.59 -6.23
N LEU A 94 8.58 11.01 -5.06
CA LEU A 94 9.76 11.37 -4.27
C LEU A 94 11.09 10.97 -4.96
N GLY A 95 11.04 9.92 -5.78
CA GLY A 95 12.18 9.45 -6.57
C GLY A 95 12.33 10.12 -7.92
N ARG A 96 11.36 10.93 -8.35
CA ARG A 96 11.33 11.56 -9.67
C ARG A 96 12.36 12.69 -9.75
N GLU A 97 13.20 12.65 -10.79
CA GLU A 97 14.11 13.74 -11.09
C GLU A 97 13.39 14.88 -11.85
N GLY A 98 13.72 16.11 -11.51
CA GLY A 98 13.21 17.30 -12.18
C GLY A 98 11.92 17.87 -11.60
N ASN A 99 11.08 18.49 -12.44
CA ASN A 99 9.85 19.13 -12.00
C ASN A 99 8.75 18.10 -11.75
N ASN A 100 8.22 18.08 -10.54
CA ASN A 100 7.12 17.20 -10.16
C ASN A 100 5.76 17.84 -10.52
N GLU A 101 5.34 17.70 -11.78
CA GLU A 101 4.05 18.20 -12.25
C GLU A 101 2.86 17.32 -11.79
N ALA A 102 3.12 16.08 -11.34
CA ALA A 102 2.09 15.17 -10.85
C ALA A 102 1.66 15.47 -9.40
N GLY A 103 2.40 16.30 -8.67
CA GLY A 103 2.16 16.57 -7.25
C GLY A 103 2.37 15.30 -6.42
N CYS A 104 1.40 14.91 -5.60
CA CYS A 104 1.45 13.67 -4.83
C CYS A 104 1.36 12.39 -5.68
N GLY A 105 1.00 12.50 -6.95
CA GLY A 105 0.80 11.35 -7.84
C GLY A 105 -0.39 10.46 -7.49
N CYS A 106 -1.30 10.92 -6.64
CA CYS A 106 -2.42 10.11 -6.13
C CYS A 106 -3.48 9.78 -7.18
N ALA A 107 -3.45 10.49 -8.34
CA ALA A 107 -4.41 10.32 -9.43
C ALA A 107 -5.88 10.34 -8.95
N TYR A 108 -6.19 11.25 -8.03
CA TYR A 108 -7.50 11.35 -7.38
C TYR A 108 -8.64 11.44 -8.38
N PRO A 109 -9.71 10.64 -8.22
CA PRO A 109 -10.91 10.75 -9.02
C PRO A 109 -11.66 12.07 -8.72
N ASP A 110 -12.57 12.49 -9.64
CA ASP A 110 -13.34 13.71 -9.49
C ASP A 110 -14.23 13.75 -8.23
N SER A 111 -14.52 12.60 -7.65
CA SER A 111 -15.28 12.50 -6.40
C SER A 111 -14.51 13.00 -5.16
N VAL A 112 -13.19 13.15 -5.24
CA VAL A 112 -12.37 13.74 -4.17
C VAL A 112 -12.34 15.24 -4.36
N ASP A 113 -12.62 16.03 -3.32
CA ASP A 113 -12.66 17.48 -3.39
C ASP A 113 -11.27 18.12 -3.61
N ASP A 114 -11.24 19.31 -4.18
CA ASP A 114 -9.99 20.01 -4.52
C ASP A 114 -9.19 20.45 -3.29
N HIS A 115 -9.83 20.63 -2.15
CA HIS A 115 -9.15 20.96 -0.91
C HIS A 115 -8.29 19.78 -0.43
N THR A 116 -8.85 18.58 -0.39
CA THR A 116 -8.13 17.34 -0.08
C THR A 116 -6.95 17.12 -1.04
N VAL A 117 -7.14 17.34 -2.34
CA VAL A 117 -6.06 17.25 -3.34
C VAL A 117 -4.95 18.28 -3.05
N SER A 118 -5.32 19.51 -2.70
CA SER A 118 -4.36 20.57 -2.35
C SER A 118 -3.55 20.22 -1.11
N LEU A 119 -4.20 19.71 -0.05
CA LEU A 119 -3.51 19.28 1.18
C LEU A 119 -2.52 18.15 0.88
N SER A 120 -2.92 17.17 0.10
CA SER A 120 -2.06 16.05 -0.31
C SER A 120 -0.82 16.53 -1.08
N ASN A 121 -0.98 17.47 -2.00
CA ASN A 121 0.15 18.06 -2.73
C ASN A 121 1.10 18.81 -1.78
N GLN A 122 0.57 19.51 -0.77
CA GLN A 122 1.39 20.21 0.23
C GLN A 122 2.15 19.24 1.14
N ILE A 123 1.53 18.15 1.58
CA ILE A 123 2.19 17.10 2.36
C ILE A 123 3.35 16.52 1.54
N HIS A 124 3.08 16.15 0.29
CA HIS A 124 4.11 15.59 -0.60
C HIS A 124 5.27 16.55 -0.82
N ALA A 125 5.01 17.85 -1.00
CA ALA A 125 6.07 18.85 -1.14
C ALA A 125 6.98 18.93 0.11
N GLN A 126 6.44 18.73 1.33
CA GLN A 126 7.25 18.64 2.55
C GLN A 126 8.12 17.36 2.54
N LEU A 127 7.60 16.23 2.07
CA LEU A 127 8.39 15.00 1.95
C LEU A 127 9.52 15.14 0.91
N CYS A 128 9.30 15.84 -0.20
CA CYS A 128 10.39 16.18 -1.15
C CYS A 128 11.52 16.92 -0.44
N THR A 129 11.20 17.87 0.44
CA THR A 129 12.18 18.59 1.26
C THR A 129 12.92 17.66 2.23
N THR A 130 12.22 16.67 2.80
CA THR A 130 12.81 15.64 3.66
C THR A 130 13.79 14.76 2.91
N VAL A 131 13.36 14.24 1.76
CA VAL A 131 14.19 13.34 0.91
C VAL A 131 15.44 14.06 0.38
N ALA A 132 15.35 15.36 0.08
CA ALA A 132 16.50 16.17 -0.33
C ALA A 132 17.61 16.25 0.73
N GLN A 133 17.29 16.02 2.02
CA GLN A 133 18.26 15.98 3.12
C GLN A 133 18.88 14.59 3.32
N LEU A 134 18.43 13.56 2.57
CA LEU A 134 18.86 12.17 2.68
C LEU A 134 19.62 11.75 1.41
N PRO A 135 20.95 11.82 1.38
CA PRO A 135 21.74 11.52 0.18
C PRO A 135 21.43 10.14 -0.42
N GLY A 136 21.13 10.10 -1.72
CA GLY A 136 20.82 8.87 -2.45
C GLY A 136 19.42 8.29 -2.20
N MET A 137 18.61 8.89 -1.33
CA MET A 137 17.28 8.35 -1.00
C MET A 137 16.33 8.40 -2.19
N ALA A 138 16.26 9.49 -2.92
CA ALA A 138 15.42 9.60 -4.13
C ALA A 138 15.71 8.46 -5.13
N ALA A 139 16.98 8.23 -5.45
CA ALA A 139 17.38 7.15 -6.35
C ALA A 139 17.01 5.75 -5.80
N LYS A 140 17.13 5.55 -4.49
CA LYS A 140 16.73 4.30 -3.82
C LYS A 140 15.22 4.06 -3.93
N LEU A 141 14.40 5.09 -3.78
CA LEU A 141 12.95 5.01 -3.91
C LEU A 141 12.53 4.74 -5.35
N ALA A 142 13.11 5.46 -6.32
CA ALA A 142 12.88 5.27 -7.75
C ALA A 142 13.23 3.86 -8.24
N ALA A 143 14.26 3.23 -7.66
CA ALA A 143 14.70 1.90 -8.04
C ALA A 143 13.80 0.76 -7.55
N ARG A 144 12.80 1.02 -6.71
CA ARG A 144 11.85 -0.01 -6.26
C ARG A 144 10.97 -0.49 -7.41
N PRO A 145 10.68 -1.80 -7.51
CA PRO A 145 9.70 -2.30 -8.47
C PRO A 145 8.29 -1.79 -8.16
N ALA A 146 7.46 -1.64 -9.20
CA ALA A 146 6.06 -1.23 -9.07
C ALA A 146 5.15 -2.38 -8.65
N THR A 147 5.52 -3.62 -8.99
CA THR A 147 4.72 -4.82 -8.79
C THR A 147 5.57 -5.96 -8.27
N ALA A 148 4.92 -6.96 -7.68
CA ALA A 148 5.53 -8.25 -7.40
C ALA A 148 4.58 -9.39 -7.75
N LEU A 149 5.12 -10.48 -8.23
CA LEU A 149 4.48 -11.77 -8.33
C LEU A 149 5.16 -12.71 -7.32
N VAL A 150 4.37 -13.28 -6.42
CA VAL A 150 4.86 -14.22 -5.40
C VAL A 150 3.97 -15.47 -5.37
N SER A 151 4.39 -16.50 -4.66
CA SER A 151 3.61 -17.71 -4.46
C SER A 151 3.32 -17.91 -2.97
N VAL A 152 2.10 -18.33 -2.65
CA VAL A 152 1.73 -18.82 -1.32
C VAL A 152 1.19 -20.25 -1.48
N ALA A 153 1.90 -21.21 -0.94
CA ALA A 153 1.59 -22.64 -1.09
C ALA A 153 1.35 -23.05 -2.56
N GLY A 154 2.20 -22.58 -3.47
CA GLY A 154 2.11 -22.86 -4.90
C GLY A 154 1.03 -22.07 -5.65
N GLN A 155 0.27 -21.19 -5.00
CA GLN A 155 -0.73 -20.33 -5.64
C GLN A 155 -0.14 -18.94 -5.95
N ARG A 156 -0.37 -18.46 -7.18
CA ARG A 156 0.17 -17.19 -7.69
C ARG A 156 -0.59 -16.00 -7.14
N ILE A 157 0.14 -15.06 -6.53
CA ILE A 157 -0.37 -13.83 -5.90
C ILE A 157 0.26 -12.63 -6.59
N ALA A 158 -0.55 -11.79 -7.21
CA ALA A 158 -0.14 -10.50 -7.74
C ALA A 158 -0.21 -9.43 -6.64
N ILE A 159 0.79 -8.58 -6.57
CA ILE A 159 0.85 -7.45 -5.63
C ILE A 159 1.15 -6.19 -6.43
N THR A 160 0.31 -5.18 -6.28
CA THR A 160 0.46 -3.86 -6.87
C THR A 160 -0.08 -2.81 -5.91
N HIS A 161 0.44 -1.58 -5.98
CA HIS A 161 -0.05 -0.51 -5.12
C HIS A 161 -1.49 -0.11 -5.48
N GLY A 162 -1.77 0.22 -6.75
CA GLY A 162 -3.07 0.66 -7.25
C GLY A 162 -3.98 -0.49 -7.71
N ASP A 163 -4.02 -0.72 -9.01
CA ASP A 163 -4.81 -1.81 -9.62
C ASP A 163 -3.97 -2.61 -10.65
N GLU A 164 -4.58 -3.50 -11.40
CA GLU A 164 -3.88 -4.37 -12.36
C GLU A 164 -3.27 -3.64 -13.54
N SER A 165 -3.67 -2.40 -13.78
CA SER A 165 -3.28 -1.60 -14.95
C SER A 165 -2.47 -0.35 -14.61
N SER A 166 -2.54 0.10 -13.36
CA SER A 166 -1.92 1.36 -12.95
C SER A 166 -1.40 1.33 -11.53
N LEU A 167 -0.20 1.91 -11.34
CA LEU A 167 0.44 2.08 -10.03
C LEU A 167 -0.43 2.84 -9.03
N ALA A 168 -1.16 3.87 -9.49
CA ALA A 168 -2.09 4.66 -8.67
C ALA A 168 -3.52 4.55 -9.20
N GLY A 169 -3.90 3.37 -9.70
CA GLY A 169 -5.24 3.10 -10.19
C GLY A 169 -6.26 2.95 -9.06
N TRP A 170 -7.48 3.41 -9.29
CA TRP A 170 -8.59 3.39 -8.33
C TRP A 170 -9.57 2.24 -8.57
N GLN A 171 -9.31 1.37 -9.56
CA GLN A 171 -10.23 0.30 -9.94
C GLN A 171 -10.35 -0.86 -8.92
N CYS A 172 -9.52 -0.84 -7.86
CA CYS A 172 -9.65 -1.72 -6.69
C CYS A 172 -10.22 -1.00 -5.45
N ALA A 173 -10.85 0.16 -5.62
CA ALA A 173 -11.62 0.83 -4.59
C ALA A 173 -12.90 0.05 -4.25
N ARG A 174 -13.42 0.26 -3.04
CA ARG A 174 -14.60 -0.47 -2.52
C ARG A 174 -15.83 -0.32 -3.41
N ASP A 175 -16.11 0.87 -3.89
CA ASP A 175 -17.22 1.19 -4.80
C ASP A 175 -17.04 0.53 -6.17
N GLN A 176 -15.83 0.53 -6.70
CA GLN A 176 -15.50 -0.11 -7.97
C GLN A 176 -15.65 -1.63 -7.88
N LEU A 177 -15.17 -2.24 -6.80
CA LEU A 177 -15.33 -3.69 -6.57
C LEU A 177 -16.78 -4.12 -6.33
N ALA A 178 -17.71 -3.19 -6.12
CA ALA A 178 -19.15 -3.47 -6.03
C ALA A 178 -19.84 -3.54 -7.41
N ILE A 179 -19.18 -3.10 -8.49
CA ILE A 179 -19.73 -3.05 -9.85
C ILE A 179 -19.58 -4.44 -10.51
N THR A 180 -20.67 -5.02 -11.01
CA THR A 180 -20.68 -6.37 -11.57
C THR A 180 -19.78 -6.52 -12.78
N GLU A 181 -19.79 -5.55 -13.68
CA GLU A 181 -18.95 -5.54 -14.89
C GLU A 181 -17.46 -5.50 -14.53
N ARG A 182 -17.12 -4.73 -13.50
CA ARG A 182 -15.76 -4.68 -12.97
C ARG A 182 -15.32 -6.02 -12.37
N GLN A 183 -16.20 -6.66 -11.61
CA GLN A 183 -15.94 -7.98 -11.05
C GLN A 183 -15.66 -9.02 -12.13
N GLN A 184 -16.44 -9.01 -13.22
CA GLN A 184 -16.25 -9.92 -14.35
C GLN A 184 -14.92 -9.66 -15.06
N ALA A 185 -14.62 -8.40 -15.36
CA ALA A 185 -13.35 -8.02 -16.00
C ALA A 185 -12.12 -8.44 -15.17
N LEU A 186 -12.17 -8.26 -13.85
CA LEU A 186 -11.10 -8.75 -12.94
C LEU A 186 -10.96 -10.26 -12.96
N GLN A 187 -12.06 -10.98 -12.95
CA GLN A 187 -12.09 -12.44 -13.05
C GLN A 187 -11.42 -12.96 -14.32
N GLU A 188 -11.81 -12.40 -15.47
CA GLU A 188 -11.26 -12.74 -16.77
C GLU A 188 -9.76 -12.46 -16.84
N TRP A 189 -9.34 -11.29 -16.35
CA TRP A 189 -7.94 -10.89 -16.29
C TRP A 189 -7.12 -11.84 -15.38
N MET A 190 -7.61 -12.11 -14.16
CA MET A 190 -6.93 -13.00 -13.21
C MET A 190 -6.83 -14.43 -13.74
N ALA A 191 -7.87 -14.92 -14.41
CA ALA A 191 -7.87 -16.24 -15.03
C ALA A 191 -6.83 -16.32 -16.17
N ALA A 192 -6.77 -15.31 -17.04
CA ALA A 192 -5.79 -15.23 -18.13
C ALA A 192 -4.34 -15.19 -17.61
N GLN A 193 -4.10 -14.54 -16.48
CA GLN A 193 -2.78 -14.44 -15.83
C GLN A 193 -2.49 -15.61 -14.86
N GLN A 194 -3.41 -16.56 -14.71
CA GLN A 194 -3.32 -17.67 -13.76
C GLN A 194 -3.12 -17.22 -12.29
N LEU A 195 -3.68 -16.09 -11.92
CA LEU A 195 -3.58 -15.50 -10.58
C LEU A 195 -4.72 -15.99 -9.68
N LYS A 196 -4.44 -16.20 -8.42
CA LYS A 196 -5.44 -16.54 -7.39
C LYS A 196 -5.85 -15.33 -6.56
N VAL A 197 -4.90 -14.47 -6.25
CA VAL A 197 -5.16 -13.25 -5.47
C VAL A 197 -4.48 -12.06 -6.14
N LEU A 198 -5.19 -10.93 -6.14
CA LEU A 198 -4.64 -9.59 -6.39
C LEU A 198 -4.68 -8.82 -5.07
N ALA A 199 -3.52 -8.47 -4.53
CA ALA A 199 -3.40 -7.67 -3.31
C ALA A 199 -3.02 -6.22 -3.67
N THR A 200 -3.81 -5.25 -3.19
CA THR A 200 -3.68 -3.82 -3.49
C THR A 200 -3.72 -2.97 -2.22
N SER A 201 -3.53 -1.66 -2.34
CA SER A 201 -3.50 -0.72 -1.21
C SER A 201 -4.10 0.66 -1.55
N HIS A 202 -3.42 1.47 -2.30
CA HIS A 202 -3.58 2.86 -2.76
C HIS A 202 -4.82 3.66 -2.28
N THR A 203 -6.02 3.10 -2.35
CA THR A 203 -7.29 3.84 -2.17
C THR A 203 -7.61 4.19 -0.71
N CYS A 204 -6.71 3.90 0.24
CA CYS A 204 -6.83 4.17 1.68
C CYS A 204 -8.12 3.66 2.33
N SER A 205 -8.84 2.76 1.65
CA SER A 205 -10.12 2.19 2.10
C SER A 205 -10.11 0.68 1.90
N ALA A 206 -10.21 -0.05 3.00
CA ALA A 206 -10.21 -1.51 2.97
C ALA A 206 -11.36 -2.06 2.14
N ALA A 207 -11.05 -2.99 1.24
CA ALA A 207 -12.05 -3.67 0.40
C ALA A 207 -11.63 -5.11 0.14
N ALA A 208 -12.59 -5.99 -0.10
CA ALA A 208 -12.33 -7.37 -0.48
C ALA A 208 -13.45 -7.91 -1.38
N LEU A 209 -13.06 -8.69 -2.36
CA LEU A 209 -13.92 -9.45 -3.25
C LEU A 209 -13.38 -10.88 -3.33
N CYS A 210 -14.22 -11.88 -3.10
CA CYS A 210 -13.84 -13.27 -3.27
C CYS A 210 -14.96 -13.99 -4.02
N GLN A 211 -14.71 -14.39 -5.27
CA GLN A 211 -15.67 -15.06 -6.11
C GLN A 211 -15.01 -15.88 -7.22
N ALA A 212 -15.71 -16.89 -7.73
CA ALA A 212 -15.33 -17.70 -8.89
C ALA A 212 -13.86 -18.20 -8.90
N GLY A 213 -13.33 -18.52 -7.73
CA GLY A 213 -11.97 -19.06 -7.59
C GLY A 213 -10.85 -18.01 -7.60
N HIS A 214 -11.18 -16.74 -7.43
CA HIS A 214 -10.24 -15.61 -7.32
C HIS A 214 -10.58 -14.68 -6.16
N ALA A 215 -9.59 -13.95 -5.65
CA ALA A 215 -9.81 -12.91 -4.65
C ALA A 215 -9.04 -11.63 -4.98
N VAL A 216 -9.68 -10.48 -4.71
CA VAL A 216 -9.02 -9.17 -4.66
C VAL A 216 -9.12 -8.68 -3.23
N ILE A 217 -8.01 -8.19 -2.68
CA ILE A 217 -7.99 -7.64 -1.33
C ILE A 217 -7.17 -6.35 -1.31
N ASN A 218 -7.81 -5.29 -0.85
CA ASN A 218 -7.18 -4.00 -0.59
C ASN A 218 -7.11 -3.81 0.92
N ASN A 219 -5.91 -3.64 1.48
CA ASN A 219 -5.77 -3.49 2.93
C ASN A 219 -6.20 -2.11 3.43
N GLY A 220 -6.41 -1.14 2.55
CA GLY A 220 -6.57 0.26 2.96
C GLY A 220 -5.26 0.85 3.43
N ALA A 221 -5.09 1.03 4.74
CA ALA A 221 -3.89 1.60 5.34
C ALA A 221 -3.37 0.75 6.50
N ALA A 222 -2.06 0.47 6.51
CA ALA A 222 -1.40 -0.22 7.62
C ALA A 222 -1.06 0.73 8.77
N GLY A 223 -0.80 1.99 8.48
CA GLY A 223 -0.37 3.00 9.46
C GLY A 223 -1.49 3.92 9.98
N MET A 224 -2.71 3.79 9.48
CA MET A 224 -3.84 4.65 9.84
C MET A 224 -5.11 3.83 10.11
N PRO A 225 -6.08 4.39 10.85
CA PRO A 225 -7.41 3.78 11.00
C PRO A 225 -8.14 3.66 9.66
N ASN A 226 -8.75 2.50 9.43
CA ASN A 226 -9.55 2.22 8.23
C ASN A 226 -11.07 2.32 8.47
N PHE A 227 -11.48 2.49 9.71
CA PHE A 227 -12.88 2.51 10.11
C PHE A 227 -13.13 3.61 11.16
N ASN A 228 -14.33 4.16 11.15
CA ASN A 228 -14.76 5.13 12.15
C ASN A 228 -14.59 4.52 13.57
N ASN A 229 -14.01 5.30 14.47
CA ASN A 229 -13.69 4.90 15.85
C ASN A 229 -12.63 3.76 15.97
N GLY A 230 -11.97 3.39 14.89
CA GLY A 230 -10.82 2.47 14.93
C GLY A 230 -9.54 3.21 15.31
N CYS A 231 -8.65 2.58 16.08
CA CYS A 231 -7.30 3.09 16.38
C CYS A 231 -6.22 2.08 15.95
N TYR A 232 -6.43 1.40 14.83
CA TYR A 232 -5.57 0.36 14.30
C TYR A 232 -5.49 0.43 12.77
N GLY A 233 -4.37 0.02 12.22
CA GLY A 233 -4.20 -0.19 10.79
C GLY A 233 -4.69 -1.58 10.36
N LEU A 234 -4.63 -1.84 9.05
CA LEU A 234 -4.91 -3.15 8.46
C LEU A 234 -3.77 -3.60 7.57
N VAL A 235 -3.49 -4.89 7.62
CA VAL A 235 -2.62 -5.58 6.66
C VAL A 235 -3.37 -6.73 6.01
N THR A 236 -3.07 -7.00 4.75
CA THR A 236 -3.50 -8.23 4.10
C THR A 236 -2.61 -9.37 4.58
N ARG A 237 -3.21 -10.50 4.97
CA ARG A 237 -2.51 -11.75 5.23
C ARG A 237 -3.08 -12.84 4.33
N ILE A 238 -2.21 -13.53 3.59
CA ILE A 238 -2.56 -14.67 2.74
C ILE A 238 -1.76 -15.86 3.24
N ALA A 239 -2.43 -16.92 3.66
CA ALA A 239 -1.77 -18.04 4.31
C ALA A 239 -2.52 -19.36 4.11
N THR A 240 -1.91 -20.48 4.53
CA THR A 240 -2.57 -21.80 4.57
C THR A 240 -3.38 -22.02 5.86
N ARG A 241 -3.16 -21.20 6.89
CA ARG A 241 -3.84 -21.28 8.18
C ARG A 241 -4.42 -19.94 8.58
N ALA A 242 -5.61 -19.97 9.17
CA ALA A 242 -6.33 -18.78 9.62
C ALA A 242 -5.64 -18.09 10.80
N HIS A 243 -5.67 -16.75 10.80
CA HIS A 243 -5.22 -15.93 11.93
C HIS A 243 -6.39 -15.64 12.88
N PRO A 244 -6.24 -15.82 14.20
CA PRO A 244 -7.36 -15.71 15.16
C PRO A 244 -7.97 -14.29 15.19
N SER A 245 -7.19 -13.24 14.94
CA SER A 245 -7.64 -11.84 15.02
C SER A 245 -8.09 -11.24 13.69
N ALA A 246 -8.30 -12.03 12.64
CA ALA A 246 -8.72 -11.50 11.35
C ALA A 246 -10.14 -10.89 11.45
N LEU A 247 -10.29 -9.67 10.95
CA LEU A 247 -11.58 -8.95 10.86
C LEU A 247 -12.39 -9.39 9.64
N TYR A 248 -11.70 -9.78 8.58
CA TYR A 248 -12.27 -10.37 7.38
C TYR A 248 -11.51 -11.63 7.02
N ARG A 249 -12.23 -12.63 6.51
CA ARG A 249 -11.65 -13.89 6.05
C ARG A 249 -12.44 -14.46 4.88
N ALA A 250 -11.70 -14.87 3.85
CA ALA A 250 -12.22 -15.72 2.80
C ALA A 250 -11.34 -16.97 2.65
N HIS A 251 -11.95 -18.07 2.19
CA HIS A 251 -11.25 -19.32 1.87
C HIS A 251 -11.23 -19.54 0.37
N LEU A 252 -10.07 -19.82 -0.20
CA LEU A 252 -9.85 -19.97 -1.62
C LEU A 252 -8.84 -21.08 -1.91
N GLN A 253 -9.29 -22.26 -2.29
CA GLN A 253 -8.44 -23.38 -2.78
C GLN A 253 -7.23 -23.69 -1.88
N GLY A 254 -7.46 -23.80 -0.57
CA GLY A 254 -6.41 -24.08 0.41
C GLY A 254 -5.70 -22.84 0.97
N LEU A 255 -6.02 -21.66 0.44
CA LEU A 255 -5.59 -20.38 1.01
C LEU A 255 -6.67 -19.78 1.91
N VAL A 256 -6.20 -19.01 2.87
CA VAL A 256 -7.00 -18.10 3.70
C VAL A 256 -6.55 -16.67 3.39
N ILE A 257 -7.44 -15.85 2.88
CA ILE A 257 -7.22 -14.44 2.56
C ILE A 257 -7.86 -13.61 3.65
N GLU A 258 -7.08 -12.77 4.32
CA GLU A 258 -7.50 -12.11 5.56
C GLU A 258 -7.12 -10.63 5.57
N ALA A 259 -7.98 -9.81 6.17
CA ALA A 259 -7.63 -8.49 6.68
C ALA A 259 -7.36 -8.60 8.18
N VAL A 260 -6.13 -8.35 8.59
CA VAL A 260 -5.68 -8.52 9.98
C VAL A 260 -5.38 -7.16 10.61
N PRO A 261 -5.97 -6.83 11.78
CA PRO A 261 -5.75 -5.54 12.42
C PRO A 261 -4.30 -5.44 12.93
N LEU A 262 -3.72 -4.27 12.73
CA LEU A 262 -2.41 -3.90 13.24
C LEU A 262 -2.61 -2.93 14.39
N ASN A 263 -2.73 -3.50 15.61
CA ASN A 263 -2.91 -2.71 16.82
C ASN A 263 -1.58 -2.10 17.24
N TYR A 264 -1.49 -0.79 17.24
CA TYR A 264 -0.31 -0.02 17.62
C TYR A 264 -0.63 0.97 18.75
N ASN A 265 0.40 1.56 19.35
CA ASN A 265 0.25 2.60 20.34
C ASN A 265 -0.21 3.90 19.66
N HIS A 266 -1.53 4.10 19.62
CA HIS A 266 -2.16 5.23 18.95
C HIS A 266 -1.76 6.56 19.58
N ASP A 267 -1.76 6.66 20.90
CA ASP A 267 -1.41 7.91 21.60
C ASP A 267 0.04 8.33 21.30
N GLN A 268 0.95 7.37 21.25
CA GLN A 268 2.33 7.63 20.89
C GLN A 268 2.45 8.10 19.43
N PHE A 269 1.70 7.48 18.52
CA PHE A 269 1.67 7.90 17.11
C PHE A 269 1.14 9.34 16.99
N ILE A 270 0.02 9.67 17.63
CA ILE A 270 -0.53 11.04 17.60
C ILE A 270 0.46 12.06 18.19
N ASN A 271 1.08 11.74 19.31
CA ASN A 271 2.11 12.62 19.89
C ASN A 271 3.32 12.84 18.95
N GLU A 272 3.72 11.86 18.16
CA GLU A 272 4.77 11.99 17.14
C GLU A 272 4.29 12.76 15.91
N PHE A 273 3.05 12.55 15.50
CA PHE A 273 2.39 13.25 14.41
C PHE A 273 2.26 14.76 14.72
N ASP A 274 1.69 15.12 15.87
CA ASP A 274 1.46 16.51 16.26
C ASP A 274 2.77 17.32 16.35
N ARG A 275 3.88 16.68 16.74
CA ARG A 275 5.21 17.32 16.73
C ARG A 275 5.71 17.61 15.32
N GLN A 276 5.39 16.79 14.36
CA GLN A 276 5.78 16.97 12.96
C GLN A 276 4.79 17.88 12.22
N TRP A 277 3.51 17.78 12.54
CA TRP A 277 2.41 18.45 11.86
C TRP A 277 1.54 19.22 12.87
N PRO A 278 1.99 20.42 13.28
CA PRO A 278 1.23 21.24 14.24
C PRO A 278 -0.12 21.67 13.62
N ALA A 279 -1.04 22.10 14.48
CA ALA A 279 -2.36 22.60 14.07
C ALA A 279 -2.23 23.68 12.97
N GLY A 280 -3.09 23.61 11.95
CA GLY A 280 -3.05 24.48 10.77
C GLY A 280 -2.02 24.04 9.70
N SER A 281 -1.34 22.90 9.88
CA SER A 281 -0.51 22.31 8.82
C SER A 281 -1.35 21.42 7.91
N ALA A 282 -0.89 21.21 6.67
CA ALA A 282 -1.62 20.45 5.67
C ALA A 282 -2.03 19.04 6.15
N ALA A 283 -1.16 18.34 6.88
CA ALA A 283 -1.47 17.01 7.37
C ALA A 283 -2.41 17.02 8.58
N ALA A 284 -2.41 18.07 9.41
CA ALA A 284 -3.33 18.21 10.53
C ALA A 284 -4.76 18.57 10.07
N GLU A 285 -4.91 19.09 8.84
CA GLU A 285 -6.19 19.47 8.23
C GLU A 285 -6.72 18.38 7.28
N SER A 286 -5.88 17.43 6.85
CA SER A 286 -6.27 16.32 5.98
C SER A 286 -6.87 15.16 6.77
#